data_c109fdc6a9b4821a2e250590832ea07d
#
_entry.id   c109fdc6a9b4821a2e250590832ea07d
#
_cell.length_a   1.000
_cell.length_b   1.000
_cell.length_c   1.000
_cell.angle_alpha   90.00
_cell.angle_beta   90.00
_cell.angle_gamma   90.00
#
_symmetry.space_group_name_H-M   'P 1'
#
loop_
_entity.id
_entity.type
_entity.pdbx_description
1 polymer ?
#
loop_
_entity_poly.entity_id
_entity_poly.type
_entity_poly.pdbx_seq_one_letter_code
_entity_poly.pdbx_strand_id
1 'polypeptide(L)'
;DKYQKKVTFKVVNGTWEDKSANDISYYVTLLDKESKWNVNGTARINIPTGMTANYGYENGKWDIEPKSPVKGTNAETYTYTFTKKTDPKVEYKEPNENDKPTPATQVVEYGKKIQVKPNGGVWVHDNKTYSGDDVATFVLEKNIKLEDPTRTNYVFMGWDKQKGKDDVAYIFTAIWEVDKIGDGEKPDGIPDKYQKKVTFKVVNGTWED
;
A
#
# COMPACT_ATOMS: atom_id res chain seq x y z
N ASP A 1 4.44 43.76 -26.73
CA ASP A 1 4.87 42.40 -26.34
C ASP A 1 6.39 42.21 -26.24
N LYS A 2 7.21 43.04 -26.94
CA LYS A 2 8.68 42.91 -26.99
C LYS A 2 9.36 42.96 -25.61
N TYR A 3 8.78 43.72 -24.69
CA TYR A 3 9.31 43.92 -23.33
C TYR A 3 8.45 43.24 -22.26
N GLN A 4 7.55 42.36 -22.67
CA GLN A 4 6.70 41.57 -21.79
C GLN A 4 7.05 40.11 -21.85
N LYS A 5 6.95 39.44 -20.72
CA LYS A 5 7.16 38.03 -20.56
C LYS A 5 5.96 37.41 -19.91
N LYS A 6 5.45 36.32 -20.50
CA LYS A 6 4.48 35.46 -19.86
C LYS A 6 5.22 34.49 -18.94
N VAL A 7 4.77 34.37 -17.70
CA VAL A 7 5.25 33.36 -16.75
C VAL A 7 4.06 32.55 -16.31
N THR A 8 4.15 31.22 -16.43
CA THR A 8 3.09 30.29 -16.10
C THR A 8 3.56 29.32 -15.03
N PHE A 9 2.76 29.09 -14.00
CA PHE A 9 2.94 28.09 -12.99
C PHE A 9 1.89 27.00 -13.15
N LYS A 10 2.33 25.75 -13.09
CA LYS A 10 1.48 24.56 -13.16
C LYS A 10 1.64 23.71 -11.92
N VAL A 11 0.58 23.07 -11.48
CA VAL A 11 0.60 22.05 -10.43
C VAL A 11 0.10 20.72 -10.98
N VAL A 12 0.83 19.66 -10.69
CA VAL A 12 0.51 18.30 -11.18
C VAL A 12 0.37 17.37 -9.98
N ASN A 13 -0.71 16.60 -9.95
CA ASN A 13 -1.06 15.68 -8.87
C ASN A 13 -1.28 16.36 -7.51
N GLY A 14 -1.72 17.61 -7.54
CA GLY A 14 -1.99 18.42 -6.36
C GLY A 14 -2.78 19.66 -6.69
N THR A 15 -2.89 20.58 -5.73
CA THR A 15 -3.58 21.85 -5.83
C THR A 15 -2.72 22.98 -5.27
N TRP A 16 -3.00 24.20 -5.70
CA TRP A 16 -2.54 25.42 -5.06
C TRP A 16 -3.18 25.62 -3.67
N GLU A 17 -2.77 26.63 -2.96
CA GLU A 17 -3.31 26.99 -1.63
C GLU A 17 -4.83 27.22 -1.65
N ASP A 18 -5.35 27.79 -2.73
CA ASP A 18 -6.79 28.04 -2.95
C ASP A 18 -7.59 26.77 -3.35
N LYS A 19 -6.96 25.60 -3.34
CA LYS A 19 -7.51 24.30 -3.77
C LYS A 19 -7.80 24.18 -5.27
N SER A 20 -7.42 25.16 -6.09
CA SER A 20 -7.48 25.05 -7.55
C SER A 20 -6.28 24.27 -8.10
N ALA A 21 -6.42 23.73 -9.31
CA ALA A 21 -5.33 23.14 -10.09
C ALA A 21 -5.12 23.85 -11.42
N ASN A 22 -5.73 25.03 -11.58
CA ASN A 22 -5.63 25.82 -12.82
C ASN A 22 -4.25 26.44 -12.96
N ASP A 23 -3.79 26.60 -14.19
CA ASP A 23 -2.54 27.31 -14.49
C ASP A 23 -2.64 28.76 -14.00
N ILE A 24 -1.62 29.21 -13.27
CA ILE A 24 -1.48 30.60 -12.84
C ILE A 24 -0.54 31.28 -13.85
N SER A 25 -1.03 32.32 -14.54
CA SER A 25 -0.23 33.03 -15.52
C SER A 25 -0.15 34.53 -15.23
N TYR A 26 1.04 35.08 -15.37
CA TYR A 26 1.34 36.50 -15.26
C TYR A 26 1.97 37.00 -16.55
N TYR A 27 1.59 38.22 -16.95
CA TYR A 27 2.35 39.00 -17.95
C TYR A 27 3.10 40.09 -17.22
N VAL A 28 4.43 40.04 -17.27
CA VAL A 28 5.30 40.96 -16.53
C VAL A 28 6.15 41.78 -17.49
N THR A 29 6.35 43.05 -17.16
CA THR A 29 7.18 43.96 -17.94
C THR A 29 8.63 43.89 -17.46
N LEU A 30 9.55 43.66 -18.38
CA LEU A 30 10.98 43.59 -18.10
C LEU A 30 11.58 45.01 -18.08
N LEU A 31 12.23 45.33 -16.97
CA LEU A 31 12.87 46.63 -16.77
C LEU A 31 14.38 46.43 -16.46
N ASP A 32 15.19 47.37 -16.90
CA ASP A 32 16.59 47.46 -16.50
C ASP A 32 16.76 48.18 -15.13
N LYS A 33 18.00 48.44 -14.74
CA LYS A 33 18.33 49.09 -13.45
C LYS A 33 17.82 50.55 -13.39
N GLU A 34 17.60 51.17 -14.53
CA GLU A 34 17.08 52.54 -14.64
C GLU A 34 15.58 52.56 -14.84
N SER A 35 14.88 51.42 -14.63
CA SER A 35 13.44 51.25 -14.83
C SER A 35 12.97 51.52 -16.28
N LYS A 36 13.86 51.35 -17.23
CA LYS A 36 13.53 51.41 -18.66
C LYS A 36 13.20 50.01 -19.22
N TRP A 37 12.34 49.95 -20.22
CA TRP A 37 11.97 48.69 -20.89
C TRP A 37 13.19 48.06 -21.55
N ASN A 38 13.46 46.80 -21.18
CA ASN A 38 14.64 46.09 -21.64
C ASN A 38 14.39 44.59 -21.77
N VAL A 39 14.66 44.00 -22.93
CA VAL A 39 14.51 42.54 -23.16
C VAL A 39 15.41 41.70 -22.26
N ASN A 40 16.51 42.25 -21.78
CA ASN A 40 17.41 41.62 -20.81
C ASN A 40 17.13 42.08 -19.36
N GLY A 41 16.05 42.82 -19.16
CA GLY A 41 15.63 43.33 -17.86
C GLY A 41 15.08 42.24 -16.96
N THR A 42 14.59 42.66 -15.82
CA THR A 42 13.99 41.78 -14.79
C THR A 42 12.59 42.25 -14.43
N ALA A 43 11.77 41.31 -13.91
CA ALA A 43 10.48 41.63 -13.33
C ALA A 43 10.25 40.81 -12.07
N ARG A 44 9.61 41.40 -11.06
CA ARG A 44 9.16 40.66 -9.86
C ARG A 44 7.95 39.82 -10.20
N ILE A 45 7.92 38.60 -9.68
CA ILE A 45 6.78 37.66 -9.77
C ILE A 45 6.45 37.13 -8.37
N ASN A 46 5.20 36.80 -8.15
CA ASN A 46 4.76 36.06 -6.98
C ASN A 46 4.87 34.58 -7.28
N ILE A 47 5.79 33.90 -6.60
CA ILE A 47 5.94 32.43 -6.70
C ILE A 47 4.84 31.80 -5.84
N PRO A 48 3.99 30.91 -6.40
CA PRO A 48 2.98 30.22 -5.62
C PRO A 48 3.60 29.37 -4.51
N THR A 49 2.90 29.33 -3.37
CA THR A 49 3.26 28.53 -2.18
C THR A 49 2.04 27.76 -1.69
N GLY A 50 2.18 26.95 -0.63
CA GLY A 50 1.05 26.26 -0.01
C GLY A 50 0.45 25.14 -0.85
N MET A 51 1.20 24.59 -1.83
CA MET A 51 0.74 23.47 -2.65
C MET A 51 0.43 22.25 -1.79
N THR A 52 -0.66 21.56 -2.09
CA THR A 52 -1.13 20.37 -1.37
C THR A 52 -1.23 19.19 -2.33
N ALA A 53 -0.66 18.04 -1.93
CA ALA A 53 -0.74 16.81 -2.73
C ALA A 53 -2.18 16.28 -2.79
N ASN A 54 -2.58 15.73 -3.93
CA ASN A 54 -3.77 14.91 -4.03
C ASN A 54 -3.59 13.59 -3.25
N TYR A 55 -4.71 12.94 -2.90
CA TYR A 55 -4.68 11.63 -2.25
C TYR A 55 -3.83 10.64 -3.05
N GLY A 56 -2.96 9.90 -2.38
CA GLY A 56 -2.04 8.96 -3.02
C GLY A 56 -0.76 9.57 -3.60
N TYR A 57 -0.52 10.88 -3.39
CA TYR A 57 0.69 11.57 -3.81
C TYR A 57 1.40 12.24 -2.64
N GLU A 58 2.69 12.54 -2.82
CA GLU A 58 3.55 13.17 -1.82
C GLU A 58 4.77 13.86 -2.45
N ASN A 59 5.61 14.50 -1.62
CA ASN A 59 6.94 14.99 -2.01
C ASN A 59 6.95 15.84 -3.29
N GLY A 60 6.16 16.93 -3.27
CA GLY A 60 6.12 17.88 -4.38
C GLY A 60 7.45 18.62 -4.58
N LYS A 61 7.81 18.86 -5.83
CA LYS A 61 8.99 19.65 -6.22
C LYS A 61 8.78 20.37 -7.53
N TRP A 62 9.49 21.49 -7.70
CA TRP A 62 9.59 22.19 -8.98
C TRP A 62 10.46 21.41 -9.96
N ASP A 63 10.11 21.44 -11.26
CA ASP A 63 10.97 21.00 -12.36
C ASP A 63 12.17 21.93 -12.51
N ILE A 64 11.92 23.23 -12.44
CA ILE A 64 12.92 24.30 -12.41
C ILE A 64 12.54 25.20 -11.24
N GLU A 65 13.48 25.48 -10.33
CA GLU A 65 13.22 26.34 -9.17
C GLU A 65 12.92 27.77 -9.62
N PRO A 66 11.71 28.31 -9.37
CA PRO A 66 11.35 29.66 -9.77
C PRO A 66 12.20 30.69 -9.02
N LYS A 67 12.57 31.76 -9.69
CA LYS A 67 13.31 32.87 -9.07
C LYS A 67 12.54 34.17 -9.25
N SER A 68 12.56 35.02 -8.21
CA SER A 68 12.05 36.40 -8.29
C SER A 68 13.16 37.35 -7.81
N PRO A 69 13.55 38.35 -8.61
CA PRO A 69 13.00 38.69 -9.93
C PRO A 69 13.34 37.67 -11.03
N VAL A 70 12.40 37.48 -11.97
CA VAL A 70 12.61 36.70 -13.19
C VAL A 70 13.36 37.55 -14.20
N LYS A 71 14.30 36.93 -14.95
CA LYS A 71 15.01 37.55 -16.06
C LYS A 71 14.31 37.24 -17.39
N GLY A 72 14.50 38.06 -18.39
CA GLY A 72 13.99 37.81 -19.74
C GLY A 72 14.39 36.44 -20.33
N THR A 73 15.56 35.94 -19.96
CA THR A 73 16.12 34.65 -20.38
C THR A 73 15.72 33.45 -19.54
N ASN A 74 14.97 33.63 -18.43
CA ASN A 74 14.54 32.53 -17.60
C ASN A 74 13.43 31.70 -18.26
N ALA A 75 13.11 30.54 -17.71
CA ALA A 75 12.01 29.71 -18.15
C ALA A 75 10.67 30.48 -18.13
N GLU A 76 9.75 30.13 -19.02
CA GLU A 76 8.41 30.71 -19.09
C GLU A 76 7.37 29.90 -18.37
N THR A 77 7.64 28.62 -18.13
CA THR A 77 6.76 27.70 -17.41
C THR A 77 7.54 27.01 -16.32
N TYR A 78 6.94 26.91 -15.15
CA TYR A 78 7.42 26.21 -13.98
C TYR A 78 6.35 25.23 -13.52
N THR A 79 6.72 23.96 -13.35
CA THR A 79 5.77 22.90 -12.97
C THR A 79 6.11 22.35 -11.60
N TYR A 80 5.16 22.40 -10.67
CA TYR A 80 5.28 21.76 -9.37
C TYR A 80 4.58 20.41 -9.41
N THR A 81 5.34 19.32 -9.26
CA THR A 81 4.82 17.95 -9.41
C THR A 81 4.94 17.18 -8.11
N PHE A 82 3.83 16.60 -7.66
CA PHE A 82 3.81 15.62 -6.58
C PHE A 82 4.01 14.21 -7.14
N THR A 83 4.78 13.41 -6.41
CA THR A 83 5.13 12.02 -6.77
C THR A 83 4.09 11.06 -6.22
N LYS A 84 3.72 10.03 -6.99
CA LYS A 84 2.84 8.95 -6.51
C LYS A 84 3.49 8.22 -5.33
N LYS A 85 2.72 7.95 -4.28
CA LYS A 85 3.15 7.12 -3.15
C LYS A 85 3.41 5.68 -3.61
N THR A 86 4.33 5.02 -2.93
CA THR A 86 4.66 3.62 -3.22
C THR A 86 3.48 2.71 -2.88
N ASP A 87 3.19 1.78 -3.77
CA ASP A 87 2.14 0.79 -3.57
C ASP A 87 2.51 -0.17 -2.42
N PRO A 88 1.59 -0.41 -1.46
CA PRO A 88 1.84 -1.26 -0.29
C PRO A 88 2.02 -2.74 -0.65
N LYS A 89 2.76 -3.44 0.21
CA LYS A 89 2.95 -4.88 0.15
C LYS A 89 2.12 -5.59 1.20
N VAL A 90 1.51 -6.70 0.81
CA VAL A 90 0.86 -7.66 1.71
C VAL A 90 1.75 -8.89 1.80
N GLU A 91 2.32 -9.15 2.97
CA GLU A 91 3.09 -10.36 3.27
C GLU A 91 2.15 -11.39 3.88
N TYR A 92 2.19 -12.62 3.38
CA TYR A 92 1.32 -13.71 3.83
C TYR A 92 1.99 -15.06 3.56
N LYS A 93 1.45 -16.12 4.15
CA LYS A 93 1.84 -17.49 3.81
C LYS A 93 0.87 -18.05 2.78
N GLU A 94 1.39 -18.52 1.67
CA GLU A 94 0.63 -19.17 0.60
C GLU A 94 0.72 -20.69 0.73
N PRO A 95 -0.37 -21.45 0.62
CA PRO A 95 -0.35 -22.90 0.53
C PRO A 95 0.48 -23.35 -0.69
N ASN A 96 1.19 -24.43 -0.57
CA ASN A 96 1.93 -25.01 -1.69
C ASN A 96 1.57 -26.49 -1.89
N GLU A 97 2.08 -27.09 -2.98
CA GLU A 97 1.84 -28.49 -3.34
C GLU A 97 2.34 -29.50 -2.28
N ASN A 98 3.26 -29.09 -1.41
CA ASN A 98 3.76 -29.92 -0.30
C ASN A 98 2.98 -29.67 0.99
N ASP A 99 1.85 -29.00 0.93
CA ASP A 99 1.00 -28.64 2.07
C ASP A 99 1.74 -27.91 3.21
N LYS A 100 2.84 -27.23 2.89
CA LYS A 100 3.55 -26.35 3.82
C LYS A 100 3.38 -24.91 3.38
N PRO A 101 2.90 -24.00 4.26
CA PRO A 101 2.81 -22.61 3.93
C PRO A 101 4.17 -22.02 3.55
N THR A 102 4.24 -21.32 2.43
CA THR A 102 5.44 -20.59 2.00
C THR A 102 5.24 -19.10 2.07
N PRO A 103 6.28 -18.32 2.44
CA PRO A 103 6.20 -16.88 2.40
C PRO A 103 5.90 -16.38 0.99
N ALA A 104 4.97 -15.45 0.89
CA ALA A 104 4.60 -14.80 -0.36
C ALA A 104 4.36 -13.30 -0.12
N THR A 105 4.43 -12.52 -1.18
CA THR A 105 4.20 -11.08 -1.13
C THR A 105 3.32 -10.67 -2.30
N GLN A 106 2.30 -9.87 -2.01
CA GLN A 106 1.43 -9.26 -3.00
C GLN A 106 1.55 -7.74 -2.96
N VAL A 107 1.79 -7.11 -4.08
CA VAL A 107 1.72 -5.65 -4.20
C VAL A 107 0.28 -5.24 -4.51
N VAL A 108 -0.21 -4.23 -3.79
CA VAL A 108 -1.56 -3.70 -3.94
C VAL A 108 -1.48 -2.21 -4.19
N GLU A 109 -2.22 -1.70 -5.17
CA GLU A 109 -2.28 -0.28 -5.46
C GLU A 109 -2.66 0.52 -4.21
N TYR A 110 -1.93 1.64 -3.96
CA TYR A 110 -2.17 2.50 -2.80
C TYR A 110 -3.64 2.90 -2.68
N GLY A 111 -4.22 2.73 -1.50
CA GLY A 111 -5.62 3.07 -1.22
C GLY A 111 -6.65 2.02 -1.63
N LYS A 112 -6.26 0.93 -2.31
CA LYS A 112 -7.14 -0.23 -2.51
C LYS A 112 -7.34 -0.98 -1.21
N LYS A 113 -8.41 -1.78 -1.15
CA LYS A 113 -8.74 -2.61 0.02
C LYS A 113 -8.32 -4.04 -0.17
N ILE A 114 -8.05 -4.70 0.95
CA ILE A 114 -8.05 -6.17 1.04
C ILE A 114 -9.06 -6.63 2.06
N GLN A 115 -9.53 -7.87 1.92
CA GLN A 115 -10.34 -8.55 2.90
C GLN A 115 -9.60 -9.78 3.43
N VAL A 116 -9.74 -10.04 4.74
CA VAL A 116 -9.13 -11.19 5.42
C VAL A 116 -10.21 -11.95 6.14
N LYS A 117 -10.30 -13.26 5.92
CA LYS A 117 -11.32 -14.18 6.47
C LYS A 117 -10.62 -15.28 7.25
N PRO A 118 -10.78 -15.35 8.58
CA PRO A 118 -10.24 -16.44 9.41
C PRO A 118 -10.84 -17.82 9.08
N ASN A 119 -12.00 -17.87 8.46
CA ASN A 119 -12.65 -19.09 7.98
C ASN A 119 -12.79 -20.16 9.08
N GLY A 120 -13.49 -19.81 10.15
CA GLY A 120 -13.70 -20.67 11.31
C GLY A 120 -12.55 -20.67 12.32
N GLY A 121 -11.49 -19.91 12.07
CA GLY A 121 -10.37 -19.69 13.01
C GLY A 121 -10.48 -18.39 13.79
N VAL A 122 -9.39 -18.05 14.46
CA VAL A 122 -9.18 -16.79 15.17
C VAL A 122 -7.93 -16.12 14.65
N TRP A 123 -8.07 -14.90 14.16
CA TRP A 123 -6.98 -14.08 13.66
C TRP A 123 -6.89 -12.77 14.45
N VAL A 124 -5.67 -12.41 14.86
CA VAL A 124 -5.42 -11.19 15.61
C VAL A 124 -4.53 -10.26 14.78
N HIS A 125 -4.98 -9.03 14.60
CA HIS A 125 -4.21 -8.01 13.88
C HIS A 125 -4.46 -6.64 14.50
N ASP A 126 -3.40 -5.88 14.76
CA ASP A 126 -3.42 -4.55 15.40
C ASP A 126 -4.30 -4.54 16.68
N ASN A 127 -4.11 -5.55 17.55
CA ASN A 127 -4.87 -5.75 18.81
C ASN A 127 -6.39 -5.97 18.62
N LYS A 128 -6.84 -6.24 17.41
CA LYS A 128 -8.23 -6.60 17.13
C LYS A 128 -8.34 -8.08 16.76
N THR A 129 -9.34 -8.75 17.33
CA THR A 129 -9.61 -10.17 17.08
C THR A 129 -10.74 -10.31 16.07
N TYR A 130 -10.53 -11.19 15.11
CA TYR A 130 -11.53 -11.61 14.12
C TYR A 130 -11.69 -13.12 14.23
N SER A 131 -12.93 -13.62 14.28
CA SER A 131 -13.21 -15.03 14.54
C SER A 131 -14.36 -15.58 13.69
N GLY A 132 -14.35 -16.87 13.46
CA GLY A 132 -15.42 -17.55 12.73
C GLY A 132 -15.53 -17.03 11.29
N ASP A 133 -16.67 -16.44 10.96
CA ASP A 133 -17.00 -15.91 9.63
C ASP A 133 -16.75 -14.39 9.52
N ASP A 134 -16.07 -13.79 10.49
CA ASP A 134 -15.72 -12.37 10.42
C ASP A 134 -14.94 -12.06 9.14
N VAL A 135 -15.18 -10.86 8.60
CA VAL A 135 -14.44 -10.32 7.47
C VAL A 135 -13.76 -9.03 7.89
N ALA A 136 -12.45 -9.08 8.03
CA ALA A 136 -11.65 -7.87 8.24
C ALA A 136 -11.42 -7.17 6.90
N THR A 137 -11.61 -5.84 6.86
CA THR A 137 -11.37 -5.04 5.65
C THR A 137 -10.37 -3.93 5.97
N PHE A 138 -9.32 -3.83 5.17
CA PHE A 138 -8.23 -2.87 5.35
C PHE A 138 -8.03 -2.03 4.10
N VAL A 139 -7.95 -0.72 4.25
CA VAL A 139 -7.45 0.20 3.21
C VAL A 139 -5.92 0.19 3.27
N LEU A 140 -5.26 -0.13 2.16
CA LEU A 140 -3.81 -0.26 2.13
C LEU A 140 -3.12 1.06 1.82
N GLU A 141 -2.60 1.69 2.86
CA GLU A 141 -1.75 2.89 2.79
C GLU A 141 -0.32 2.62 3.31
N LYS A 142 -0.08 1.43 3.82
CA LYS A 142 1.23 0.94 4.31
C LYS A 142 1.32 -0.56 4.12
N ASN A 143 2.54 -1.09 4.18
CA ASN A 143 2.75 -2.54 4.18
C ASN A 143 2.00 -3.20 5.34
N ILE A 144 1.45 -4.39 5.07
CA ILE A 144 0.77 -5.22 6.07
C ILE A 144 1.34 -6.64 6.01
N LYS A 145 1.44 -7.30 7.16
CA LYS A 145 1.73 -8.71 7.27
C LYS A 145 0.51 -9.42 7.83
N LEU A 146 0.09 -10.48 7.17
CA LEU A 146 -0.98 -11.35 7.63
C LEU A 146 -0.38 -12.41 8.55
N GLU A 147 -0.58 -12.24 9.85
CA GLU A 147 -0.14 -13.20 10.86
C GLU A 147 -0.90 -14.53 10.73
N ASP A 148 -0.30 -15.61 11.21
CA ASP A 148 -0.94 -16.92 11.19
C ASP A 148 -2.14 -16.94 12.15
N PRO A 149 -3.35 -17.30 11.69
CA PRO A 149 -4.49 -17.48 12.54
C PRO A 149 -4.40 -18.82 13.30
N THR A 150 -5.24 -19.00 14.32
CA THR A 150 -5.34 -20.24 15.10
C THR A 150 -6.72 -20.83 14.98
N ARG A 151 -6.81 -22.18 15.07
CA ARG A 151 -8.09 -22.91 15.15
C ARG A 151 -7.88 -24.20 15.91
N THR A 152 -8.72 -24.45 16.92
CA THR A 152 -8.64 -25.68 17.74
C THR A 152 -8.84 -26.91 16.86
N ASN A 153 -7.95 -27.90 17.00
CA ASN A 153 -7.93 -29.16 16.24
C ASN A 153 -7.72 -29.00 14.72
N TYR A 154 -7.04 -27.92 14.31
CA TYR A 154 -6.67 -27.70 12.93
C TYR A 154 -5.27 -27.11 12.80
N VAL A 155 -4.58 -27.42 11.70
CA VAL A 155 -3.34 -26.78 11.27
C VAL A 155 -3.66 -25.72 10.24
N PHE A 156 -3.05 -24.54 10.37
CA PHE A 156 -3.10 -23.50 9.36
C PHE A 156 -2.22 -23.85 8.16
N MET A 157 -2.81 -23.91 6.99
CA MET A 157 -2.13 -24.31 5.74
C MET A 157 -1.77 -23.13 4.83
N GLY A 158 -2.01 -21.90 5.27
CA GLY A 158 -1.76 -20.69 4.49
C GLY A 158 -3.05 -19.95 4.10
N TRP A 159 -2.87 -18.83 3.43
CA TRP A 159 -3.94 -17.96 2.95
C TRP A 159 -4.22 -18.22 1.48
N ASP A 160 -5.43 -18.66 1.13
CA ASP A 160 -5.92 -18.64 -0.26
C ASP A 160 -6.17 -17.19 -0.67
N LYS A 161 -5.53 -16.77 -1.76
CA LYS A 161 -5.65 -15.41 -2.29
C LYS A 161 -6.51 -15.39 -3.54
N GLN A 162 -7.63 -14.73 -3.47
CA GLN A 162 -8.53 -14.52 -4.59
C GLN A 162 -8.62 -13.05 -4.98
N LYS A 163 -8.88 -12.77 -6.26
CA LYS A 163 -9.13 -11.42 -6.72
C LYS A 163 -10.46 -10.92 -6.15
N GLY A 164 -10.46 -9.73 -5.58
CA GLY A 164 -11.66 -9.05 -5.11
C GLY A 164 -12.46 -8.40 -6.25
N LYS A 165 -13.52 -7.71 -5.87
CA LYS A 165 -14.37 -6.91 -6.77
C LYS A 165 -14.33 -5.44 -6.35
N ASP A 166 -14.66 -4.57 -7.28
CA ASP A 166 -14.75 -3.13 -7.08
C ASP A 166 -13.44 -2.52 -6.54
N ASP A 167 -13.46 -1.96 -5.34
CA ASP A 167 -12.33 -1.36 -4.67
C ASP A 167 -11.52 -2.36 -3.80
N VAL A 168 -11.97 -3.62 -3.69
CA VAL A 168 -11.25 -4.71 -3.02
C VAL A 168 -10.32 -5.37 -4.02
N ALA A 169 -9.01 -5.23 -3.82
CA ALA A 169 -8.00 -5.85 -4.69
C ALA A 169 -7.94 -7.36 -4.51
N TYR A 170 -7.87 -7.81 -3.25
CA TYR A 170 -7.73 -9.23 -2.91
C TYR A 170 -8.52 -9.62 -1.67
N ILE A 171 -8.94 -10.89 -1.65
CA ILE A 171 -9.55 -11.56 -0.51
C ILE A 171 -8.62 -12.70 -0.11
N PHE A 172 -8.18 -12.70 1.16
CA PHE A 172 -7.36 -13.73 1.76
C PHE A 172 -8.23 -14.57 2.69
N THR A 173 -8.31 -15.87 2.44
CA THR A 173 -9.11 -16.80 3.23
C THR A 173 -8.19 -17.87 3.84
N ALA A 174 -8.25 -18.06 5.15
CA ALA A 174 -7.45 -19.08 5.83
C ALA A 174 -7.85 -20.48 5.39
N ILE A 175 -6.86 -21.32 5.07
CA ILE A 175 -7.01 -22.73 4.75
C ILE A 175 -6.62 -23.57 5.96
N TRP A 176 -7.42 -24.56 6.27
CA TRP A 176 -7.29 -25.42 7.43
C TRP A 176 -7.28 -26.89 7.06
N GLU A 177 -6.43 -27.67 7.73
CA GLU A 177 -6.48 -29.13 7.74
C GLU A 177 -6.75 -29.64 9.14
N VAL A 178 -7.45 -30.74 9.26
CA VAL A 178 -7.80 -31.36 10.55
C VAL A 178 -6.55 -31.88 11.24
N ASP A 179 -6.46 -31.66 12.55
CA ASP A 179 -5.39 -32.10 13.45
C ASP A 179 -6.02 -32.52 14.77
N LYS A 180 -6.43 -33.79 14.87
CA LYS A 180 -7.03 -34.40 16.07
C LYS A 180 -6.26 -35.61 16.54
N ILE A 181 -5.43 -36.18 15.67
CA ILE A 181 -4.62 -37.37 15.92
C ILE A 181 -3.19 -36.89 16.28
N GLY A 182 -2.62 -37.51 17.28
CA GLY A 182 -1.25 -37.26 17.72
C GLY A 182 -0.96 -38.12 18.93
N ASP A 183 0.16 -37.88 19.62
CA ASP A 183 0.50 -38.59 20.84
C ASP A 183 -0.60 -38.40 21.90
N GLY A 184 -1.17 -39.49 22.40
CA GLY A 184 -2.28 -39.46 23.35
C GLY A 184 -3.60 -38.92 22.78
N GLU A 185 -3.81 -39.03 21.47
CA GLU A 185 -5.01 -38.56 20.76
C GLU A 185 -5.23 -37.03 20.88
N LYS A 186 -4.16 -36.25 20.91
CA LYS A 186 -4.17 -34.79 20.98
C LYS A 186 -3.59 -34.19 19.69
N PRO A 187 -3.98 -32.96 19.31
CA PRO A 187 -3.37 -32.24 18.23
C PRO A 187 -1.86 -32.07 18.41
N ASP A 188 -1.08 -32.32 17.38
CA ASP A 188 0.40 -32.26 17.42
C ASP A 188 1.00 -31.32 16.37
N GLY A 189 0.17 -30.62 15.61
CA GLY A 189 0.58 -29.70 14.55
C GLY A 189 0.82 -30.36 13.21
N ILE A 190 0.48 -31.64 13.07
CA ILE A 190 0.57 -32.42 11.83
C ILE A 190 -0.84 -32.75 11.34
N PRO A 191 -1.20 -32.40 10.08
CA PRO A 191 -2.53 -32.78 9.56
C PRO A 191 -2.80 -34.27 9.64
N ASP A 192 -3.97 -34.69 10.12
CA ASP A 192 -4.39 -36.08 10.29
C ASP A 192 -4.23 -36.91 9.01
N LYS A 193 -4.38 -36.29 7.82
CA LYS A 193 -4.22 -36.96 6.53
C LYS A 193 -2.84 -37.53 6.29
N TYR A 194 -1.81 -37.07 7.03
CA TYR A 194 -0.43 -37.59 6.99
C TYR A 194 -0.11 -38.54 8.12
N GLN A 195 -1.07 -38.83 8.99
CA GLN A 195 -0.89 -39.67 10.16
C GLN A 195 -1.71 -40.96 10.02
N LYS A 196 -1.22 -42.03 10.61
CA LYS A 196 -1.88 -43.34 10.65
C LYS A 196 -1.86 -43.86 12.07
N LYS A 197 -3.05 -44.10 12.63
CA LYS A 197 -3.16 -44.79 13.94
C LYS A 197 -2.80 -46.26 13.76
N VAL A 198 -1.79 -46.71 14.48
CA VAL A 198 -1.40 -48.13 14.59
C VAL A 198 -1.71 -48.59 16.00
N THR A 199 -2.51 -49.65 16.11
CA THR A 199 -2.89 -50.21 17.41
C THR A 199 -2.29 -51.58 17.55
N PHE A 200 -1.49 -51.80 18.59
CA PHE A 200 -0.97 -53.09 18.97
C PHE A 200 -1.86 -53.67 20.06
N LYS A 201 -2.18 -54.94 19.95
CA LYS A 201 -2.93 -55.65 20.97
C LYS A 201 -2.12 -56.86 21.42
N VAL A 202 -2.03 -57.04 22.74
CA VAL A 202 -1.51 -58.26 23.33
C VAL A 202 -2.67 -59.22 23.57
N VAL A 203 -2.50 -60.48 23.15
CA VAL A 203 -3.48 -61.55 23.38
C VAL A 203 -2.77 -62.64 24.19
N ASN A 204 -3.34 -62.98 25.35
CA ASN A 204 -2.81 -63.97 26.27
C ASN A 204 -1.38 -63.71 26.81
N GLY A 205 -1.05 -62.42 27.01
CA GLY A 205 0.23 -61.98 27.52
C GLY A 205 0.17 -60.56 28.11
N THR A 206 1.35 -59.97 28.43
CA THR A 206 1.55 -58.59 28.84
C THR A 206 2.62 -57.94 27.97
N TRP A 207 2.57 -56.57 27.88
CA TRP A 207 3.68 -55.82 27.34
C TRP A 207 4.87 -55.85 28.32
N GLU A 208 6.09 -55.87 27.82
CA GLU A 208 7.27 -55.56 28.61
C GLU A 208 7.32 -54.01 28.76
N ASP A 209 7.49 -53.57 30.01
CA ASP A 209 7.67 -52.12 30.32
C ASP A 209 9.13 -51.70 30.07
#